data_1fa4f00c58020e261752f0560d590aca
#
_entry.id   1fa4f00c58020e261752f0560d590aca
#
_cell.length_a   1.000
_cell.length_b   1.000
_cell.length_c   1.000
_cell.angle_alpha   90.00
_cell.angle_beta   90.00
_cell.angle_gamma   90.00
#
_symmetry.space_group_name_H-M   'P 1'
#
loop_
_entity.id
_entity.type
_entity.pdbx_description
1 polymer ?
#
loop_
_entity_poly.entity_id
_entity_poly.type
_entity_poly.pdbx_seq_one_letter_code
_entity_poly.pdbx_strand_id
1 'polypeptide(L)'
;MGEFVTPLLETVSSFRPNEFESKFLPPENKPLETALLKRAKELFTNNDPKVIAQHVLSMDCRVARILGVSEEMRRNMGVSSGLELITLPHGHQLRLDIIERHNTMAIGIAVDILGCTGTLEDRAATLSKIIQVAVELKDSMGDLYSFSALMKALEMPQITRLEKTWTALRHQYTQTAILYEKQLKPFSKLLHEGRESTCVPPNNVSVPLLMPLVTLMERQAVTFEGTDMWEKNDQSCEIMLNHLATARFMAEAADSYRMNAERILAGFQPDEEMNEICKTEFQMRLLWGSKGAQVNQTERYEKFNQILTALSRKLEPPPVKQAELLEHHHHHH
;
A
#
# COMPACT_ATOMS: atom_id res chain seq x y z
N MET A 1 -10.06 39.41 -14.62
CA MET A 1 -10.79 38.39 -13.85
C MET A 1 -10.90 37.13 -14.67
N GLY A 2 -10.41 36.03 -14.14
CA GLY A 2 -10.50 34.73 -14.80
C GLY A 2 -11.95 34.23 -14.88
N GLU A 3 -12.25 33.53 -15.95
CA GLU A 3 -13.53 32.88 -16.09
C GLU A 3 -13.67 31.82 -14.96
N PHE A 4 -14.85 31.75 -14.35
CA PHE A 4 -15.16 30.72 -13.38
C PHE A 4 -15.37 29.40 -14.13
N VAL A 5 -14.43 28.46 -13.93
CA VAL A 5 -14.52 27.15 -14.54
C VAL A 5 -15.09 26.17 -13.51
N THR A 6 -16.22 25.54 -13.86
CA THR A 6 -16.81 24.49 -13.03
C THR A 6 -15.87 23.28 -13.00
N PRO A 7 -15.52 22.77 -11.81
CA PRO A 7 -14.69 21.55 -11.71
C PRO A 7 -15.34 20.38 -12.44
N LEU A 8 -14.49 19.57 -13.09
CA LEU A 8 -14.95 18.39 -13.81
C LEU A 8 -15.15 17.22 -12.83
N LEU A 9 -16.33 16.62 -12.86
CA LEU A 9 -16.56 15.37 -12.14
C LEU A 9 -15.91 14.22 -12.89
N GLU A 10 -14.87 13.66 -12.34
CA GLU A 10 -14.23 12.44 -12.86
C GLU A 10 -15.07 11.24 -12.49
N THR A 11 -15.39 10.39 -13.48
CA THR A 11 -16.22 9.19 -13.32
C THR A 11 -15.47 7.91 -13.62
N VAL A 12 -14.23 8.01 -14.12
CA VAL A 12 -13.43 6.88 -14.56
C VAL A 12 -12.08 6.94 -13.86
N SER A 13 -11.60 5.79 -13.41
CA SER A 13 -10.27 5.66 -12.80
C SER A 13 -9.17 6.15 -13.75
N SER A 14 -8.13 6.75 -13.18
CA SER A 14 -6.90 7.06 -13.91
C SER A 14 -6.08 5.81 -14.21
N PHE A 15 -6.36 4.69 -13.52
CA PHE A 15 -5.69 3.41 -13.76
C PHE A 15 -6.34 2.66 -14.91
N ARG A 16 -5.57 2.43 -15.98
CA ARG A 16 -6.01 1.70 -17.17
C ARG A 16 -5.06 0.55 -17.45
N PRO A 17 -5.20 -0.57 -16.72
CA PRO A 17 -4.22 -1.64 -16.74
C PRO A 17 -4.04 -2.29 -18.12
N ASN A 18 -5.06 -2.28 -19.00
CA ASN A 18 -4.97 -2.89 -20.32
C ASN A 18 -4.54 -1.93 -21.43
N GLU A 19 -4.51 -0.64 -21.14
CA GLU A 19 -4.02 0.40 -22.06
C GLU A 19 -2.59 0.82 -21.74
N PHE A 20 -2.02 0.22 -20.72
CA PHE A 20 -0.72 0.53 -20.18
C PHE A 20 0.37 -0.16 -21.01
N GLU A 21 1.35 0.60 -21.50
CA GLU A 21 2.50 0.07 -22.20
C GLU A 21 3.53 -0.44 -21.19
N SER A 22 3.91 -1.70 -21.32
CA SER A 22 4.82 -2.37 -20.41
C SER A 22 6.03 -2.91 -21.14
N LYS A 23 7.20 -2.84 -20.48
CA LYS A 23 8.43 -3.49 -20.94
C LYS A 23 8.47 -4.97 -20.56
N PHE A 24 7.72 -5.36 -19.53
CA PHE A 24 7.73 -6.71 -18.95
C PHE A 24 6.51 -7.55 -19.32
N LEU A 25 5.34 -6.89 -19.37
CA LEU A 25 4.07 -7.59 -19.56
C LEU A 25 3.76 -7.71 -21.04
N PRO A 26 3.38 -8.91 -21.51
CA PRO A 26 2.82 -9.06 -22.85
C PRO A 26 1.45 -8.35 -22.92
N PRO A 27 0.88 -8.16 -24.13
CA PRO A 27 -0.46 -7.55 -24.26
C PRO A 27 -1.53 -8.24 -23.44
N GLU A 28 -1.44 -9.56 -23.29
CA GLU A 28 -2.29 -10.35 -22.42
C GLU A 28 -1.43 -11.22 -21.51
N ASN A 29 -1.76 -11.26 -20.22
CA ASN A 29 -1.09 -12.10 -19.25
C ASN A 29 -2.10 -12.73 -18.30
N LYS A 30 -1.72 -13.89 -17.75
CA LYS A 30 -2.50 -14.58 -16.70
C LYS A 30 -2.12 -14.06 -15.31
N PRO A 31 -3.00 -14.24 -14.31
CA PRO A 31 -2.67 -13.87 -12.94
C PRO A 31 -1.44 -14.64 -12.42
N LEU A 32 -0.59 -13.95 -11.69
CA LEU A 32 0.52 -14.55 -10.93
C LEU A 32 1.45 -15.43 -11.77
N GLU A 33 1.76 -15.03 -13.00
CA GLU A 33 2.72 -15.75 -13.82
C GLU A 33 4.09 -15.78 -13.16
N THR A 34 4.64 -16.95 -12.98
CA THR A 34 5.87 -17.20 -12.22
C THR A 34 7.04 -16.38 -12.75
N ALA A 35 7.22 -16.30 -14.07
CA ALA A 35 8.32 -15.55 -14.68
C ALA A 35 8.22 -14.05 -14.39
N LEU A 36 7.01 -13.49 -14.43
CA LEU A 36 6.76 -12.07 -14.15
C LEU A 36 6.97 -11.74 -12.67
N LEU A 37 6.46 -12.59 -11.78
CA LEU A 37 6.68 -12.47 -10.33
C LEU A 37 8.15 -12.51 -9.99
N LYS A 38 8.88 -13.45 -10.59
CA LYS A 38 10.32 -13.61 -10.38
C LYS A 38 11.09 -12.37 -10.82
N ARG A 39 10.77 -11.83 -11.99
CA ARG A 39 11.44 -10.64 -12.52
C ARG A 39 11.19 -9.42 -11.66
N ALA A 40 9.94 -9.17 -11.25
CA ALA A 40 9.57 -8.08 -10.37
C ALA A 40 10.28 -8.21 -9.01
N LYS A 41 10.35 -9.41 -8.47
CA LYS A 41 11.03 -9.69 -7.21
C LYS A 41 12.55 -9.48 -7.30
N GLU A 42 13.18 -9.87 -8.41
CA GLU A 42 14.60 -9.62 -8.63
C GLU A 42 14.92 -8.13 -8.63
N LEU A 43 14.10 -7.31 -9.29
CA LEU A 43 14.24 -5.86 -9.29
C LEU A 43 14.12 -5.29 -7.88
N PHE A 44 13.15 -5.75 -7.12
CA PHE A 44 12.97 -5.33 -5.73
C PHE A 44 14.16 -5.75 -4.86
N THR A 45 14.61 -6.98 -5.00
CA THR A 45 15.69 -7.55 -4.19
C THR A 45 17.04 -6.92 -4.51
N ASN A 46 17.30 -6.59 -5.77
CA ASN A 46 18.60 -6.09 -6.24
C ASN A 46 18.80 -4.59 -6.06
N ASN A 47 17.75 -3.86 -5.65
CA ASN A 47 17.85 -2.44 -5.43
C ASN A 47 17.97 -2.11 -3.94
N ASP A 48 18.64 -1.01 -3.64
CA ASP A 48 18.75 -0.48 -2.30
C ASP A 48 17.37 -0.07 -1.77
N PRO A 49 17.05 -0.29 -0.48
CA PRO A 49 15.78 0.11 0.10
C PRO A 49 15.44 1.58 -0.13
N LYS A 50 16.41 2.47 -0.05
CA LYS A 50 16.20 3.90 -0.30
C LYS A 50 15.82 4.18 -1.76
N VAL A 51 16.46 3.49 -2.70
CA VAL A 51 16.16 3.61 -4.15
C VAL A 51 14.72 3.13 -4.42
N ILE A 52 14.33 2.03 -3.82
CA ILE A 52 12.96 1.52 -3.93
C ILE A 52 11.97 2.55 -3.37
N ALA A 53 12.25 3.08 -2.20
CA ALA A 53 11.40 4.07 -1.53
C ALA A 53 11.28 5.36 -2.35
N GLN A 54 12.33 5.80 -3.02
CA GLN A 54 12.30 6.97 -3.92
C GLN A 54 11.36 6.75 -5.10
N HIS A 55 11.40 5.58 -5.72
CA HIS A 55 10.50 5.25 -6.83
C HIS A 55 9.04 5.17 -6.37
N VAL A 56 8.81 4.58 -5.21
CA VAL A 56 7.46 4.50 -4.61
C VAL A 56 6.94 5.91 -4.33
N LEU A 57 7.73 6.76 -3.69
CA LEU A 57 7.34 8.14 -3.38
C LEU A 57 7.01 8.92 -4.66
N SER A 58 7.86 8.84 -5.68
CA SER A 58 7.65 9.54 -6.94
C SER A 58 6.30 9.18 -7.57
N MET A 59 5.97 7.89 -7.54
CA MET A 59 4.70 7.42 -8.09
C MET A 59 3.50 7.80 -7.21
N ASP A 60 3.64 7.73 -5.88
CA ASP A 60 2.60 8.15 -4.95
C ASP A 60 2.25 9.62 -5.14
N CYS A 61 3.26 10.48 -5.34
CA CYS A 61 3.06 11.90 -5.56
C CYS A 61 2.29 12.19 -6.86
N ARG A 62 2.46 11.37 -7.88
CA ARG A 62 1.70 11.48 -9.13
C ARG A 62 0.26 11.02 -8.94
N VAL A 63 0.06 9.87 -8.33
CA VAL A 63 -1.29 9.32 -8.11
C VAL A 63 -2.11 10.23 -7.21
N ALA A 64 -1.53 10.70 -6.10
CA ALA A 64 -2.20 11.60 -5.17
C ALA A 64 -2.26 13.05 -5.67
N ARG A 65 -1.70 13.34 -6.83
CA ARG A 65 -1.65 14.69 -7.43
C ARG A 65 -1.02 15.73 -6.50
N ILE A 66 0.05 15.32 -5.84
CA ILE A 66 0.92 16.20 -5.05
C ILE A 66 1.95 16.83 -5.99
N LEU A 67 2.52 16.02 -6.90
CA LEU A 67 3.42 16.45 -7.98
C LEU A 67 2.84 16.09 -9.34
N GLY A 68 3.36 16.72 -10.39
CA GLY A 68 2.96 16.43 -11.77
C GLY A 68 1.60 16.97 -12.15
N VAL A 69 1.11 17.99 -11.46
CA VAL A 69 -0.19 18.61 -11.73
C VAL A 69 -0.01 19.70 -12.79
N SER A 70 -0.58 19.46 -14.00
CA SER A 70 -0.57 20.44 -15.09
C SER A 70 -1.63 21.53 -14.88
N GLU A 71 -1.51 22.61 -15.66
CA GLU A 71 -2.53 23.67 -15.66
C GLU A 71 -3.92 23.15 -16.05
N GLU A 72 -3.98 22.24 -17.01
CA GLU A 72 -5.23 21.59 -17.42
C GLU A 72 -5.83 20.78 -16.27
N MET A 73 -5.01 19.99 -15.57
CA MET A 73 -5.45 19.24 -14.41
C MET A 73 -5.99 20.16 -13.31
N ARG A 74 -5.31 21.26 -13.03
CA ARG A 74 -5.78 22.25 -12.03
C ARG A 74 -7.13 22.81 -12.38
N ARG A 75 -7.36 23.16 -13.64
CA ARG A 75 -8.65 23.67 -14.10
C ARG A 75 -9.75 22.62 -13.92
N ASN A 76 -9.48 21.36 -14.27
CA ASN A 76 -10.44 20.28 -14.14
C ASN A 76 -10.74 19.95 -12.68
N MET A 77 -9.73 19.99 -11.81
CA MET A 77 -9.88 19.75 -10.39
C MET A 77 -10.58 20.90 -9.65
N GLY A 78 -10.41 22.12 -10.11
CA GLY A 78 -10.88 23.32 -9.42
C GLY A 78 -10.02 23.72 -8.23
N VAL A 79 -8.97 22.96 -7.93
CA VAL A 79 -7.99 23.19 -6.86
C VAL A 79 -6.60 22.82 -7.35
N SER A 80 -5.56 23.23 -6.62
CA SER A 80 -4.17 23.06 -7.05
C SER A 80 -3.58 21.69 -6.69
N SER A 81 -4.16 21.00 -5.75
CA SER A 81 -3.58 19.75 -5.21
C SER A 81 -4.65 18.67 -5.07
N GLY A 82 -4.24 17.41 -5.28
CA GLY A 82 -5.06 16.25 -4.97
C GLY A 82 -5.41 16.17 -3.49
N LEU A 83 -4.56 16.67 -2.59
CA LEU A 83 -4.83 16.71 -1.15
C LEU A 83 -6.01 17.61 -0.79
N GLU A 84 -6.27 18.63 -1.58
CA GLU A 84 -7.48 19.43 -1.46
C GLU A 84 -8.67 18.70 -2.10
N LEU A 85 -8.46 18.15 -3.29
CA LEU A 85 -9.52 17.49 -4.08
C LEU A 85 -10.16 16.33 -3.32
N ILE A 86 -9.40 15.53 -2.59
CA ILE A 86 -9.94 14.39 -1.85
C ILE A 86 -10.85 14.78 -0.69
N THR A 87 -10.86 16.05 -0.28
CA THR A 87 -11.78 16.57 0.73
C THR A 87 -13.08 17.09 0.13
N LEU A 88 -13.19 17.11 -1.19
CA LEU A 88 -14.31 17.72 -1.89
C LEU A 88 -15.24 16.67 -2.50
N PRO A 89 -16.54 16.99 -2.70
CA PRO A 89 -17.49 16.02 -3.26
C PRO A 89 -17.05 15.45 -4.61
N HIS A 90 -16.53 16.29 -5.51
CA HIS A 90 -16.10 15.85 -6.85
C HIS A 90 -14.74 15.14 -6.87
N GLY A 91 -14.13 14.90 -5.71
CA GLY A 91 -12.91 14.11 -5.57
C GLY A 91 -13.14 12.59 -5.41
N HIS A 92 -14.36 12.12 -5.60
CA HIS A 92 -14.74 10.72 -5.41
C HIS A 92 -13.82 9.73 -6.16
N GLN A 93 -13.57 9.95 -7.45
CA GLN A 93 -12.76 9.01 -8.23
C GLN A 93 -11.29 8.99 -7.76
N LEU A 94 -10.75 10.13 -7.39
CA LEU A 94 -9.39 10.18 -6.83
C LEU A 94 -9.32 9.42 -5.50
N ARG A 95 -10.32 9.54 -4.64
CA ARG A 95 -10.37 8.77 -3.39
C ARG A 95 -10.39 7.26 -3.67
N LEU A 96 -11.17 6.82 -4.65
CA LEU A 96 -11.22 5.41 -5.06
C LEU A 96 -9.87 4.94 -5.61
N ASP A 97 -9.19 5.75 -6.41
CA ASP A 97 -7.87 5.41 -6.95
C ASP A 97 -6.81 5.31 -5.84
N ILE A 98 -6.87 6.18 -4.86
CA ILE A 98 -5.98 6.13 -3.69
C ILE A 98 -6.21 4.83 -2.91
N ILE A 99 -7.45 4.45 -2.69
CA ILE A 99 -7.81 3.17 -2.04
C ILE A 99 -7.29 1.99 -2.85
N GLU A 100 -7.52 2.00 -4.17
CA GLU A 100 -7.06 0.94 -5.07
C GLU A 100 -5.55 0.75 -5.02
N ARG A 101 -4.79 1.83 -5.15
CA ARG A 101 -3.33 1.76 -5.10
C ARG A 101 -2.83 1.20 -3.78
N HIS A 102 -3.38 1.66 -2.67
CA HIS A 102 -2.97 1.22 -1.32
C HIS A 102 -3.22 -0.29 -1.13
N ASN A 103 -4.42 -0.76 -1.46
CA ASN A 103 -4.77 -2.16 -1.33
C ASN A 103 -3.98 -3.05 -2.29
N THR A 104 -3.79 -2.62 -3.52
CA THR A 104 -2.98 -3.33 -4.53
C THR A 104 -1.53 -3.44 -4.09
N MET A 105 -0.96 -2.38 -3.52
CA MET A 105 0.40 -2.39 -2.97
C MET A 105 0.51 -3.38 -1.80
N ALA A 106 -0.41 -3.35 -0.86
CA ALA A 106 -0.41 -4.26 0.28
C ALA A 106 -0.49 -5.73 -0.17
N ILE A 107 -1.38 -6.03 -1.11
CA ILE A 107 -1.51 -7.37 -1.70
C ILE A 107 -0.22 -7.77 -2.41
N GLY A 108 0.35 -6.88 -3.21
CA GLY A 108 1.61 -7.13 -3.93
C GLY A 108 2.77 -7.47 -3.00
N ILE A 109 2.90 -6.76 -1.89
CA ILE A 109 3.91 -7.04 -0.87
C ILE A 109 3.66 -8.40 -0.22
N ALA A 110 2.42 -8.72 0.12
CA ALA A 110 2.06 -10.03 0.67
C ALA A 110 2.39 -11.16 -0.30
N VAL A 111 2.13 -10.97 -1.60
CA VAL A 111 2.49 -11.94 -2.64
C VAL A 111 3.99 -12.12 -2.75
N ASP A 112 4.78 -11.06 -2.64
CA ASP A 112 6.25 -11.16 -2.65
C ASP A 112 6.77 -12.04 -1.52
N ILE A 113 6.14 -12.02 -0.38
CA ILE A 113 6.49 -12.87 0.76
C ILE A 113 5.98 -14.30 0.54
N LEU A 114 4.68 -14.45 0.24
CA LEU A 114 4.00 -15.74 0.19
C LEU A 114 4.26 -16.52 -1.09
N GLY A 115 4.50 -15.83 -2.19
CA GLY A 115 4.81 -16.43 -3.49
C GLY A 115 6.28 -16.81 -3.65
N CYS A 116 7.07 -16.64 -2.60
CA CYS A 116 8.48 -17.00 -2.61
C CYS A 116 8.62 -18.53 -2.67
N THR A 117 9.03 -19.04 -3.82
CA THR A 117 9.26 -20.47 -4.04
C THR A 117 10.65 -20.92 -3.57
N GLY A 118 11.44 -20.01 -3.02
CA GLY A 118 12.77 -20.29 -2.53
C GLY A 118 12.79 -20.85 -1.12
N THR A 119 13.95 -20.77 -0.51
CA THR A 119 14.18 -21.29 0.83
C THR A 119 13.55 -20.39 1.91
N LEU A 120 13.54 -20.89 3.15
CA LEU A 120 13.14 -20.10 4.32
C LEU A 120 14.04 -18.85 4.45
N GLU A 121 15.32 -18.98 4.16
CA GLU A 121 16.28 -17.88 4.17
C GLU A 121 15.92 -16.80 3.15
N ASP A 122 15.48 -17.18 1.95
CA ASP A 122 15.03 -16.24 0.93
C ASP A 122 13.78 -15.48 1.37
N ARG A 123 12.84 -16.14 2.03
CA ARG A 123 11.65 -15.47 2.58
C ARG A 123 12.02 -14.47 3.67
N ALA A 124 12.93 -14.87 4.57
CA ALA A 124 13.43 -13.97 5.61
C ALA A 124 14.14 -12.75 5.03
N ALA A 125 14.93 -12.95 3.97
CA ALA A 125 15.58 -11.85 3.26
C ALA A 125 14.58 -10.90 2.61
N THR A 126 13.53 -11.45 1.98
CA THR A 126 12.44 -10.65 1.41
C THR A 126 11.73 -9.84 2.48
N LEU A 127 11.39 -10.45 3.58
CA LEU A 127 10.75 -9.80 4.73
C LEU A 127 11.63 -8.67 5.27
N SER A 128 12.93 -8.93 5.43
CA SER A 128 13.90 -7.92 5.87
C SER A 128 13.95 -6.74 4.90
N LYS A 129 14.00 -6.99 3.60
CA LYS A 129 14.02 -5.92 2.59
C LYS A 129 12.76 -5.06 2.67
N ILE A 130 11.59 -5.66 2.82
CA ILE A 130 10.32 -4.95 2.95
C ILE A 130 10.33 -4.04 4.18
N ILE A 131 10.79 -4.54 5.31
CA ILE A 131 10.90 -3.76 6.54
C ILE A 131 11.86 -2.57 6.33
N GLN A 132 12.99 -2.79 5.68
CA GLN A 132 13.96 -1.73 5.38
C GLN A 132 13.37 -0.66 4.46
N VAL A 133 12.58 -1.06 3.46
CA VAL A 133 11.85 -0.11 2.59
C VAL A 133 10.83 0.69 3.41
N ALA A 134 10.12 0.05 4.33
CA ALA A 134 9.16 0.73 5.21
C ALA A 134 9.87 1.79 6.07
N VAL A 135 11.06 1.49 6.59
CA VAL A 135 11.89 2.45 7.33
C VAL A 135 12.23 3.66 6.46
N GLU A 136 12.68 3.42 5.23
CA GLU A 136 13.04 4.49 4.31
C GLU A 136 11.83 5.34 3.90
N LEU A 137 10.68 4.73 3.68
CA LEU A 137 9.44 5.46 3.41
C LEU A 137 9.07 6.39 4.57
N LYS A 138 9.22 5.91 5.80
CA LYS A 138 8.91 6.68 7.00
C LYS A 138 9.94 7.79 7.24
N ASP A 139 11.22 7.43 7.31
CA ASP A 139 12.29 8.32 7.81
C ASP A 139 12.87 9.21 6.71
N SER A 140 13.19 8.64 5.54
CA SER A 140 13.87 9.37 4.46
C SER A 140 12.88 10.05 3.51
N MET A 141 11.79 9.40 3.19
CA MET A 141 10.82 9.88 2.20
C MET A 141 9.67 10.67 2.84
N GLY A 142 9.37 10.45 4.11
CA GLY A 142 8.20 11.05 4.75
C GLY A 142 6.89 10.63 4.06
N ASP A 143 6.86 9.44 3.48
CA ASP A 143 5.71 8.89 2.75
C ASP A 143 4.93 7.95 3.68
N LEU A 144 4.00 8.52 4.43
CA LEU A 144 3.21 7.78 5.41
C LEU A 144 2.12 6.92 4.74
N TYR A 145 1.70 7.30 3.55
CA TYR A 145 0.71 6.58 2.78
C TYR A 145 1.21 5.18 2.39
N SER A 146 2.35 5.10 1.69
CA SER A 146 2.93 3.80 1.32
C SER A 146 3.54 3.07 2.51
N PHE A 147 4.07 3.80 3.50
CA PHE A 147 4.46 3.19 4.77
C PHE A 147 3.30 2.39 5.36
N SER A 148 2.12 2.98 5.43
CA SER A 148 0.94 2.28 5.97
C SER A 148 0.51 1.08 5.13
N ALA A 149 0.73 1.11 3.81
CA ALA A 149 0.44 -0.03 2.94
C ALA A 149 1.37 -1.22 3.23
N LEU A 150 2.67 -0.95 3.39
CA LEU A 150 3.63 -1.99 3.76
C LEU A 150 3.35 -2.56 5.15
N MET A 151 3.04 -1.71 6.11
CA MET A 151 2.66 -2.16 7.45
C MET A 151 1.37 -3.01 7.43
N LYS A 152 0.40 -2.63 6.61
CA LYS A 152 -0.82 -3.42 6.42
C LYS A 152 -0.49 -4.83 5.91
N ALA A 153 0.40 -4.96 4.94
CA ALA A 153 0.84 -6.26 4.44
C ALA A 153 1.52 -7.09 5.52
N LEU A 154 2.46 -6.48 6.27
CA LEU A 154 3.20 -7.16 7.32
C LEU A 154 2.32 -7.61 8.49
N GLU A 155 1.21 -6.95 8.72
CA GLU A 155 0.27 -7.23 9.80
C GLU A 155 -0.91 -8.13 9.36
N MET A 156 -0.98 -8.53 8.08
CA MET A 156 -1.99 -9.48 7.61
C MET A 156 -1.86 -10.81 8.36
N PRO A 157 -2.99 -11.45 8.75
CA PRO A 157 -2.95 -12.75 9.41
C PRO A 157 -2.15 -13.80 8.65
N GLN A 158 -2.23 -13.79 7.31
CA GLN A 158 -1.50 -14.72 6.45
C GLN A 158 0.03 -14.56 6.55
N ILE A 159 0.49 -13.39 6.97
CA ILE A 159 1.92 -13.09 7.14
C ILE A 159 2.34 -13.26 8.59
N THR A 160 1.56 -12.73 9.54
CA THR A 160 1.92 -12.79 10.96
C THR A 160 1.99 -14.22 11.50
N ARG A 161 1.22 -15.15 10.91
CA ARG A 161 1.22 -16.57 11.31
C ARG A 161 2.49 -17.34 10.91
N LEU A 162 3.34 -16.78 10.06
CA LEU A 162 4.54 -17.45 9.54
C LEU A 162 5.66 -17.48 10.58
N GLU A 163 5.49 -18.28 11.63
CA GLU A 163 6.41 -18.32 12.79
C GLU A 163 7.86 -18.63 12.39
N LYS A 164 8.05 -19.59 11.49
CA LYS A 164 9.40 -19.97 11.04
C LYS A 164 10.07 -18.82 10.26
N THR A 165 9.31 -18.12 9.44
CA THR A 165 9.83 -16.98 8.68
C THR A 165 10.24 -15.85 9.61
N TRP A 166 9.40 -15.48 10.57
CA TRP A 166 9.72 -14.45 11.56
C TRP A 166 10.89 -14.85 12.46
N THR A 167 10.97 -16.12 12.84
CA THR A 167 12.11 -16.64 13.61
C THR A 167 13.41 -16.54 12.81
N ALA A 168 13.39 -16.90 11.53
CA ALA A 168 14.54 -16.75 10.65
C ALA A 168 14.96 -15.29 10.50
N LEU A 169 14.00 -14.36 10.41
CA LEU A 169 14.27 -12.94 10.41
C LEU A 169 15.01 -12.51 11.68
N ARG A 170 14.51 -12.91 12.85
CA ARG A 170 15.14 -12.58 14.14
C ARG A 170 16.56 -13.12 14.26
N HIS A 171 16.84 -14.28 13.71
CA HIS A 171 18.17 -14.89 13.76
C HIS A 171 19.14 -14.28 12.75
N GLN A 172 18.70 -14.06 11.52
CA GLN A 172 19.58 -13.61 10.42
C GLN A 172 19.62 -12.11 10.26
N TYR A 173 18.55 -11.42 10.62
CA TYR A 173 18.38 -9.97 10.47
C TYR A 173 17.88 -9.35 11.78
N THR A 174 18.62 -9.59 12.83
CA THR A 174 18.24 -9.26 14.22
C THR A 174 17.93 -7.77 14.39
N GLN A 175 18.77 -6.90 13.85
CA GLN A 175 18.57 -5.44 13.99
C GLN A 175 17.31 -4.97 13.26
N THR A 176 17.04 -5.54 12.08
CA THR A 176 15.83 -5.24 11.32
C THR A 176 14.57 -5.70 12.08
N ALA A 177 14.63 -6.90 12.67
CA ALA A 177 13.53 -7.43 13.49
C ALA A 177 13.25 -6.55 14.71
N ILE A 178 14.29 -6.11 15.41
CA ILE A 178 14.18 -5.22 16.57
C ILE A 178 13.54 -3.88 16.16
N LEU A 179 14.03 -3.30 15.07
CA LEU A 179 13.53 -2.04 14.55
C LEU A 179 12.04 -2.12 14.20
N TYR A 180 11.63 -3.22 13.57
CA TYR A 180 10.23 -3.46 13.23
C TYR A 180 9.35 -3.52 14.49
N GLU A 181 9.74 -4.34 15.46
CA GLU A 181 8.95 -4.54 16.69
C GLU A 181 8.93 -3.31 17.59
N LYS A 182 10.05 -2.63 17.75
CA LYS A 182 10.19 -1.53 18.73
C LYS A 182 9.92 -0.15 18.17
N GLN A 183 10.05 0.05 16.87
CA GLN A 183 9.87 1.37 16.25
C GLN A 183 8.70 1.40 15.26
N LEU A 184 8.67 0.51 14.28
CA LEU A 184 7.66 0.58 13.22
C LEU A 184 6.25 0.24 13.70
N LYS A 185 6.10 -0.82 14.48
CA LYS A 185 4.77 -1.23 15.00
C LYS A 185 4.17 -0.17 15.93
N PRO A 186 4.89 0.34 16.93
CA PRO A 186 4.35 1.41 17.78
C PRO A 186 4.01 2.68 17.01
N PHE A 187 4.86 3.07 16.05
CA PHE A 187 4.61 4.23 15.20
C PHE A 187 3.35 4.05 14.34
N SER A 188 3.20 2.89 13.71
CA SER A 188 2.01 2.55 12.93
C SER A 188 0.74 2.63 13.79
N LYS A 189 0.79 2.15 15.02
CA LYS A 189 -0.31 2.25 15.96
C LYS A 189 -0.70 3.71 16.25
N LEU A 190 0.29 4.57 16.49
CA LEU A 190 0.05 6.00 16.72
C LEU A 190 -0.57 6.67 15.50
N LEU A 191 -0.13 6.31 14.29
CA LEU A 191 -0.74 6.82 13.06
C LEU A 191 -2.22 6.44 12.96
N HIS A 192 -2.56 5.19 13.26
CA HIS A 192 -3.94 4.70 13.20
C HIS A 192 -4.83 5.38 14.26
N GLU A 193 -4.26 5.82 15.37
CA GLU A 193 -4.95 6.57 16.40
C GLU A 193 -5.11 8.07 16.06
N GLY A 194 -4.61 8.52 14.91
CA GLY A 194 -4.69 9.92 14.50
C GLY A 194 -3.71 10.85 15.20
N ARG A 195 -2.61 10.30 15.72
CA ARG A 195 -1.56 11.05 16.45
C ARG A 195 -0.34 11.36 15.60
N GLU A 196 -0.52 11.44 14.32
CA GLU A 196 0.56 11.70 13.36
C GLU A 196 1.36 12.95 13.70
N SER A 197 0.68 14.04 14.05
CA SER A 197 1.32 15.33 14.36
C SER A 197 2.28 15.30 15.55
N THR A 198 2.16 14.29 16.43
CA THR A 198 3.05 14.13 17.58
C THR A 198 4.26 13.25 17.29
N CYS A 199 4.25 12.53 16.14
CA CYS A 199 5.23 11.50 15.81
C CYS A 199 6.21 11.93 14.71
N VAL A 200 5.76 12.78 13.77
CA VAL A 200 6.54 13.18 12.60
C VAL A 200 6.48 14.71 12.47
N PRO A 201 7.66 15.38 12.42
CA PRO A 201 7.68 16.82 12.16
C PRO A 201 7.01 17.13 10.82
N PRO A 202 6.08 18.11 10.73
CA PRO A 202 5.36 18.43 9.50
C PRO A 202 6.23 18.74 8.28
N ASN A 203 7.44 19.26 8.52
CA ASN A 203 8.38 19.60 7.46
C ASN A 203 9.07 18.38 6.82
N ASN A 204 8.85 17.18 7.34
CA ASN A 204 9.44 15.94 6.82
C ASN A 204 8.42 15.05 6.09
N VAL A 205 7.13 15.39 6.14
CA VAL A 205 6.09 14.59 5.50
C VAL A 205 5.87 15.06 4.06
N SER A 206 5.98 14.14 3.11
CA SER A 206 5.72 14.38 1.69
C SER A 206 4.33 13.89 1.27
N VAL A 207 3.96 12.67 1.67
CA VAL A 207 2.62 12.11 1.46
C VAL A 207 2.05 11.74 2.82
N PRO A 208 0.99 12.43 3.24
CA PRO A 208 0.40 12.15 4.56
C PRO A 208 -0.37 10.83 4.57
N LEU A 209 -0.85 10.45 5.74
CA LEU A 209 -1.68 9.26 5.91
C LEU A 209 -3.06 9.54 5.31
N LEU A 210 -3.30 9.03 4.10
CA LEU A 210 -4.52 9.33 3.32
C LEU A 210 -5.67 8.39 3.60
N MET A 211 -5.40 7.14 3.95
CA MET A 211 -6.41 6.09 4.01
C MET A 211 -7.55 6.35 5.00
N PRO A 212 -7.31 6.86 6.22
CA PRO A 212 -8.42 7.13 7.12
C PRO A 212 -9.46 8.10 6.55
N LEU A 213 -9.01 9.17 5.90
CA LEU A 213 -9.91 10.15 5.29
C LEU A 213 -10.68 9.56 4.12
N VAL A 214 -9.97 8.99 3.15
CA VAL A 214 -10.62 8.48 1.93
C VAL A 214 -11.56 7.31 2.24
N THR A 215 -11.20 6.46 3.18
CA THR A 215 -12.06 5.37 3.64
C THR A 215 -13.32 5.90 4.34
N LEU A 216 -13.17 6.91 5.18
CA LEU A 216 -14.30 7.53 5.86
C LEU A 216 -15.28 8.16 4.86
N MET A 217 -14.78 8.87 3.86
CA MET A 217 -15.62 9.52 2.85
C MET A 217 -16.26 8.51 1.90
N GLU A 218 -15.60 7.38 1.64
CA GLU A 218 -16.07 6.31 0.76
C GLU A 218 -16.46 5.08 1.56
N ARG A 219 -17.43 5.23 2.47
CA ARG A 219 -17.86 4.16 3.40
C ARG A 219 -18.23 2.84 2.74
N GLN A 220 -18.59 2.86 1.46
CA GLN A 220 -18.95 1.66 0.69
C GLN A 220 -17.78 1.09 -0.09
N ALA A 221 -16.64 1.78 -0.10
CA ALA A 221 -15.45 1.24 -0.74
C ALA A 221 -14.93 0.04 0.05
N VAL A 222 -14.72 -1.06 -0.65
CA VAL A 222 -14.28 -2.31 -0.04
C VAL A 222 -12.86 -2.16 0.46
N THR A 223 -12.68 -2.31 1.76
CA THR A 223 -11.35 -2.50 2.33
C THR A 223 -10.97 -3.97 2.19
N PHE A 224 -9.69 -4.25 1.96
CA PHE A 224 -9.18 -5.60 1.80
C PHE A 224 -9.53 -6.52 2.97
N GLU A 225 -9.62 -5.99 4.18
CA GLU A 225 -9.88 -6.76 5.40
C GLU A 225 -11.37 -6.85 5.77
N GLY A 226 -12.25 -6.18 5.05
CA GLY A 226 -13.67 -6.19 5.34
C GLY A 226 -14.05 -5.59 6.70
N THR A 227 -13.10 -5.02 7.40
CA THR A 227 -13.33 -4.37 8.70
C THR A 227 -13.35 -2.87 8.52
N ASP A 228 -14.52 -2.29 8.82
CA ASP A 228 -14.63 -0.85 8.98
C ASP A 228 -14.05 -0.50 10.37
N MET A 229 -12.91 0.20 10.39
CA MET A 229 -12.28 0.65 11.62
C MET A 229 -13.19 1.59 12.43
N TRP A 230 -14.27 2.08 11.82
CA TRP A 230 -15.20 3.04 12.39
C TRP A 230 -16.41 2.41 13.09
N GLU A 231 -16.59 1.09 13.02
CA GLU A 231 -17.78 0.42 13.54
C GLU A 231 -17.78 0.10 15.04
N LYS A 232 -16.68 0.37 15.76
CA LYS A 232 -16.55 -0.22 17.11
C LYS A 232 -16.28 0.80 18.20
N ASN A 233 -17.29 1.16 18.98
CA ASN A 233 -17.24 1.78 20.32
C ASN A 233 -16.92 3.29 20.35
N ASP A 234 -16.95 3.86 21.57
CA ASP A 234 -16.74 5.29 21.84
C ASP A 234 -15.35 5.80 21.42
N GLN A 235 -14.34 4.91 21.41
CA GLN A 235 -12.99 5.23 20.92
C GLN A 235 -12.98 5.51 19.42
N SER A 236 -13.89 4.90 18.65
CA SER A 236 -13.99 5.12 17.20
C SER A 236 -14.37 6.55 16.85
N CYS A 237 -15.23 7.18 17.64
CA CYS A 237 -15.62 8.58 17.44
C CYS A 237 -14.45 9.53 17.66
N GLU A 238 -13.66 9.31 18.71
CA GLU A 238 -12.48 10.11 19.00
C GLU A 238 -11.42 9.97 17.91
N ILE A 239 -11.14 8.73 17.47
CA ILE A 239 -10.22 8.45 16.37
C ILE A 239 -10.69 9.14 15.09
N MET A 240 -11.97 9.04 14.77
CA MET A 240 -12.57 9.70 13.61
C MET A 240 -12.38 11.21 13.65
N LEU A 241 -12.64 11.84 14.79
CA LEU A 241 -12.45 13.29 14.97
C LEU A 241 -10.99 13.70 14.80
N ASN A 242 -10.03 12.88 15.30
CA ASN A 242 -8.63 13.12 15.13
C ASN A 242 -8.22 13.07 13.64
N HIS A 243 -8.73 12.11 12.89
CA HIS A 243 -8.44 12.01 11.46
C HIS A 243 -9.10 13.13 10.65
N LEU A 244 -10.29 13.57 11.01
CA LEU A 244 -10.94 14.72 10.37
C LEU A 244 -10.17 16.02 10.61
N ALA A 245 -9.67 16.23 11.82
CA ALA A 245 -8.83 17.38 12.15
C ALA A 245 -7.53 17.35 11.36
N THR A 246 -6.89 16.18 11.26
CA THR A 246 -5.68 15.96 10.44
C THR A 246 -5.96 16.23 8.96
N ALA A 247 -7.11 15.79 8.45
CA ALA A 247 -7.51 16.00 7.05
C ALA A 247 -7.67 17.48 6.73
N ARG A 248 -8.27 18.25 7.62
CA ARG A 248 -8.42 19.71 7.46
C ARG A 248 -7.05 20.38 7.40
N PHE A 249 -6.18 20.04 8.34
CA PHE A 249 -4.80 20.53 8.34
C PHE A 249 -4.07 20.16 7.05
N MET A 250 -4.22 18.92 6.58
CA MET A 250 -3.62 18.41 5.36
C MET A 250 -4.03 19.23 4.13
N ALA A 251 -5.32 19.53 3.99
CA ALA A 251 -5.83 20.33 2.88
C ALA A 251 -5.27 21.77 2.91
N GLU A 252 -5.20 22.38 4.10
CA GLU A 252 -4.63 23.71 4.29
C GLU A 252 -3.12 23.76 4.03
N ALA A 253 -2.42 22.66 4.32
CA ALA A 253 -0.97 22.54 4.18
C ALA A 253 -0.52 21.86 2.87
N ALA A 254 -1.39 21.76 1.88
CA ALA A 254 -1.12 21.03 0.63
C ALA A 254 0.17 21.51 -0.07
N ASP A 255 0.44 22.81 -0.07
CA ASP A 255 1.67 23.38 -0.64
C ASP A 255 2.92 22.93 0.12
N SER A 256 2.83 22.77 1.43
CA SER A 256 3.95 22.31 2.25
C SER A 256 4.33 20.87 1.91
N TYR A 257 3.36 20.00 1.70
CA TYR A 257 3.60 18.62 1.27
C TYR A 257 4.25 18.57 -0.10
N ARG A 258 3.78 19.38 -1.04
CA ARG A 258 4.38 19.49 -2.37
C ARG A 258 5.84 19.95 -2.28
N MET A 259 6.11 20.97 -1.51
CA MET A 259 7.48 21.49 -1.31
C MET A 259 8.39 20.45 -0.68
N ASN A 260 7.90 19.71 0.31
CA ASN A 260 8.66 18.61 0.94
C ASN A 260 8.97 17.51 -0.08
N ALA A 261 8.00 17.11 -0.89
CA ALA A 261 8.19 16.11 -1.93
C ALA A 261 9.22 16.56 -2.98
N GLU A 262 9.14 17.79 -3.44
CA GLU A 262 10.10 18.38 -4.38
C GLU A 262 11.52 18.36 -3.82
N ARG A 263 11.68 18.74 -2.55
CA ARG A 263 12.97 18.74 -1.87
C ARG A 263 13.54 17.35 -1.71
N ILE A 264 12.72 16.39 -1.26
CA ILE A 264 13.13 15.01 -1.00
C ILE A 264 13.53 14.31 -2.31
N LEU A 265 12.80 14.60 -3.40
CA LEU A 265 13.05 14.01 -4.72
C LEU A 265 14.00 14.85 -5.59
N ALA A 266 14.59 15.93 -5.04
CA ALA A 266 15.53 16.75 -5.80
C ALA A 266 16.70 15.90 -6.30
N GLY A 267 16.97 15.95 -7.61
CA GLY A 267 18.02 15.15 -8.26
C GLY A 267 17.70 13.69 -8.48
N PHE A 268 16.52 13.24 -8.09
CA PHE A 268 16.11 11.85 -8.34
C PHE A 268 15.95 11.57 -9.83
N GLN A 269 16.59 10.52 -10.32
CA GLN A 269 16.47 10.02 -11.69
C GLN A 269 15.82 8.63 -11.64
N PRO A 270 14.60 8.48 -12.16
CA PRO A 270 13.93 7.19 -12.14
C PRO A 270 14.63 6.17 -13.07
N ASP A 271 14.81 4.97 -12.56
CA ASP A 271 15.11 3.81 -13.38
C ASP A 271 13.81 3.34 -14.04
N GLU A 272 13.84 3.12 -15.34
CA GLU A 272 12.63 2.80 -16.11
C GLU A 272 11.95 1.52 -15.64
N GLU A 273 12.73 0.47 -15.32
CA GLU A 273 12.19 -0.81 -14.86
C GLU A 273 11.59 -0.69 -13.47
N MET A 274 12.29 -0.05 -12.53
CA MET A 274 11.78 0.21 -11.19
C MET A 274 10.55 1.09 -11.21
N ASN A 275 10.55 2.10 -12.07
CA ASN A 275 9.40 2.99 -12.22
C ASN A 275 8.15 2.23 -12.68
N GLU A 276 8.33 1.30 -13.61
CA GLU A 276 7.23 0.47 -14.12
C GLU A 276 6.64 -0.43 -13.05
N ILE A 277 7.48 -1.15 -12.29
CA ILE A 277 6.97 -2.05 -11.25
C ILE A 277 6.29 -1.32 -10.09
N CYS A 278 6.57 -0.03 -9.90
CA CYS A 278 5.90 0.81 -8.90
C CYS A 278 4.55 1.34 -9.38
N LYS A 279 4.21 1.18 -10.66
CA LYS A 279 2.90 1.61 -11.17
C LYS A 279 1.79 0.68 -10.73
N THR A 280 0.65 1.25 -10.37
CA THR A 280 -0.53 0.48 -9.95
C THR A 280 -1.02 -0.43 -11.08
N GLU A 281 -1.02 0.05 -12.31
CA GLU A 281 -1.45 -0.73 -13.50
C GLU A 281 -0.60 -1.98 -13.69
N PHE A 282 0.71 -1.87 -13.49
CA PHE A 282 1.61 -3.02 -13.54
C PHE A 282 1.23 -4.06 -12.47
N GLN A 283 1.04 -3.61 -11.23
CA GLN A 283 0.70 -4.48 -10.12
C GLN A 283 -0.68 -5.14 -10.33
N MET A 284 -1.65 -4.40 -10.82
CA MET A 284 -2.99 -4.95 -11.14
C MET A 284 -2.90 -6.08 -12.17
N ARG A 285 -2.12 -5.87 -13.23
CA ARG A 285 -1.91 -6.88 -14.27
C ARG A 285 -1.14 -8.09 -13.76
N LEU A 286 -0.11 -7.87 -12.94
CA LEU A 286 0.68 -8.93 -12.33
C LEU A 286 -0.17 -9.83 -11.43
N LEU A 287 -1.01 -9.23 -10.61
CA LEU A 287 -1.80 -9.93 -9.59
C LEU A 287 -3.06 -10.58 -10.17
N TRP A 288 -3.79 -9.88 -11.02
CA TRP A 288 -5.11 -10.34 -11.52
C TRP A 288 -5.13 -10.75 -12.98
N GLY A 289 -4.06 -10.49 -13.73
CA GLY A 289 -4.00 -10.72 -15.17
C GLY A 289 -4.77 -9.68 -15.97
N SER A 290 -4.67 -9.75 -17.29
CA SER A 290 -5.31 -8.77 -18.19
C SER A 290 -6.83 -8.75 -18.06
N LYS A 291 -7.45 -9.92 -17.89
CA LYS A 291 -8.90 -10.04 -17.74
C LYS A 291 -9.34 -9.71 -16.32
N GLY A 292 -8.65 -10.24 -15.33
CA GLY A 292 -8.99 -10.05 -13.91
C GLY A 292 -8.82 -8.63 -13.42
N ALA A 293 -7.88 -7.87 -13.99
CA ALA A 293 -7.65 -6.48 -13.63
C ALA A 293 -8.85 -5.57 -13.92
N GLN A 294 -9.76 -5.99 -14.79
CA GLN A 294 -10.97 -5.25 -15.14
C GLN A 294 -12.19 -5.62 -14.27
N VAL A 295 -12.09 -6.68 -13.50
CA VAL A 295 -13.14 -7.11 -12.58
C VAL A 295 -13.26 -6.13 -11.43
N ASN A 296 -14.44 -6.03 -10.82
CA ASN A 296 -14.67 -5.08 -9.76
C ASN A 296 -13.81 -5.37 -8.51
N GLN A 297 -13.53 -4.34 -7.72
CA GLN A 297 -12.62 -4.41 -6.57
C GLN A 297 -13.03 -5.48 -5.55
N THR A 298 -14.32 -5.59 -5.24
CA THR A 298 -14.81 -6.53 -4.23
C THR A 298 -14.45 -7.97 -4.58
N GLU A 299 -14.71 -8.38 -5.82
CA GLU A 299 -14.39 -9.73 -6.30
C GLU A 299 -12.88 -9.98 -6.31
N ARG A 300 -12.10 -8.98 -6.74
CA ARG A 300 -10.64 -9.09 -6.80
C ARG A 300 -10.05 -9.29 -5.39
N TYR A 301 -10.50 -8.54 -4.42
CA TYR A 301 -9.95 -8.62 -3.06
C TYR A 301 -10.40 -9.89 -2.34
N GLU A 302 -11.64 -10.31 -2.49
CA GLU A 302 -12.13 -11.57 -1.92
C GLU A 302 -11.35 -12.77 -2.47
N LYS A 303 -11.16 -12.81 -3.77
CA LYS A 303 -10.38 -13.86 -4.43
C LYS A 303 -8.96 -13.90 -3.91
N PHE A 304 -8.31 -12.74 -3.77
CA PHE A 304 -6.95 -12.67 -3.27
C PHE A 304 -6.82 -13.05 -1.80
N ASN A 305 -7.78 -12.71 -0.98
CA ASN A 305 -7.77 -13.14 0.42
C ASN A 305 -7.71 -14.66 0.52
N GLN A 306 -8.48 -15.38 -0.30
CA GLN A 306 -8.45 -16.84 -0.38
C GLN A 306 -7.11 -17.35 -0.89
N ILE A 307 -6.57 -16.74 -1.93
CA ILE A 307 -5.27 -17.11 -2.51
C ILE A 307 -4.14 -16.94 -1.48
N LEU A 308 -4.10 -15.79 -0.82
CA LEU A 308 -3.08 -15.50 0.20
C LEU A 308 -3.16 -16.48 1.36
N THR A 309 -4.35 -16.84 1.80
CA THR A 309 -4.56 -17.83 2.86
C THR A 309 -4.03 -19.20 2.43
N ALA A 310 -4.34 -19.62 1.20
CA ALA A 310 -3.86 -20.89 0.65
C ALA A 310 -2.33 -20.91 0.53
N LEU A 311 -1.72 -19.86 0.02
CA LEU A 311 -0.26 -19.73 -0.09
C LEU A 311 0.41 -19.76 1.28
N SER A 312 -0.14 -19.05 2.26
CA SER A 312 0.38 -19.00 3.61
C SER A 312 0.39 -20.39 4.27
N ARG A 313 -0.70 -21.13 4.14
CA ARG A 313 -0.84 -22.48 4.68
C ARG A 313 0.07 -23.49 3.98
N LYS A 314 0.34 -23.28 2.71
CA LYS A 314 1.26 -24.12 1.94
C LYS A 314 2.71 -23.93 2.41
N LEU A 315 3.11 -22.68 2.66
CA LEU A 315 4.48 -22.37 3.12
C LEU A 315 4.76 -22.88 4.53
N GLU A 316 3.82 -22.66 5.44
CA GLU A 316 3.92 -23.13 6.82
C GLU A 316 2.58 -23.76 7.18
N PRO A 317 2.44 -25.10 6.97
CA PRO A 317 1.21 -25.81 7.29
C PRO A 317 0.78 -25.57 8.74
N PRO A 318 -0.53 -25.36 8.99
CA PRO A 318 -0.99 -25.22 10.36
C PRO A 318 -0.73 -26.50 11.15
N PRO A 319 -0.35 -26.38 12.43
CA PRO A 319 -0.19 -27.57 13.28
C PRO A 319 -1.53 -28.28 13.42
N VAL A 320 -1.50 -29.62 13.40
CA VAL A 320 -2.70 -30.40 13.66
C VAL A 320 -3.08 -30.16 15.12
N LYS A 321 -4.26 -29.57 15.33
CA LYS A 321 -4.74 -29.27 16.68
C LYS A 321 -4.97 -30.57 17.43
N GLN A 322 -4.58 -30.57 18.71
CA GLN A 322 -4.75 -31.75 19.57
C GLN A 322 -6.20 -32.23 19.66
N ALA A 323 -7.16 -31.34 19.56
CA ALA A 323 -8.59 -31.65 19.48
C ALA A 323 -8.95 -32.44 18.21
N GLU A 324 -8.35 -32.13 17.07
CA GLU A 324 -8.54 -32.85 15.81
C GLU A 324 -7.93 -34.23 15.87
N LEU A 325 -6.79 -34.38 16.52
CA LEU A 325 -6.18 -35.68 16.79
C LEU A 325 -7.05 -36.57 17.68
N LEU A 326 -7.69 -36.00 18.70
CA LEU A 326 -8.61 -36.71 19.58
C LEU A 326 -9.88 -37.12 18.84
N GLU A 327 -10.43 -36.29 17.95
CA GLU A 327 -11.56 -36.67 17.11
C GLU A 327 -11.19 -37.80 16.14
N HIS A 328 -10.01 -37.73 15.53
CA HIS A 328 -9.51 -38.80 14.69
C HIS A 328 -9.37 -40.12 15.45
N HIS A 329 -8.91 -40.10 16.70
CA HIS A 329 -8.85 -41.28 17.55
C HIS A 329 -10.23 -41.85 17.89
N HIS A 330 -11.22 -40.99 18.12
CA HIS A 330 -12.60 -41.41 18.38
C HIS A 330 -13.27 -42.03 17.16
N HIS A 331 -12.94 -41.61 15.95
CA HIS A 331 -13.50 -42.17 14.73
C HIS A 331 -12.87 -43.50 14.32
N HIS A 332 -11.72 -43.86 14.86
CA HIS A 332 -11.04 -45.13 14.61
C HIS A 332 -11.32 -46.21 15.68
N HIS A 333 -12.06 -45.90 16.72
CA HIS A 333 -12.56 -46.80 17.71
C HIS A 333 -14.06 -47.05 17.52
#